data_6e557006374de965b5b0f3504d37e640
#
_entry.id   6e557006374de965b5b0f3504d37e640
#
_cell.length_a   1.000
_cell.length_b   1.000
_cell.length_c   1.000
_cell.angle_alpha   90.00
_cell.angle_beta   90.00
_cell.angle_gamma   90.00
#
_symmetry.space_group_name_H-M   'P 1'
#
loop_
_entity.id
_entity.type
_entity.pdbx_description
1 polymer ?
#
loop_
_entity_poly.entity_id
_entity_poly.type
_entity_poly.pdbx_seq_one_letter_code
_entity_poly.pdbx_strand_id
1 'polypeptide(L)'
;MKVMVISPKNKTLFNFRGDLIKEFISQGHEVVAIGPDKEHIEEVLALGVEFIEIPFVKDNTSILGDIKYYMELKKVIKLQKPDLIFNYTIKPVIYGSLAGYSAGVKRIYPMVTGLGRVYASKSLKAKILRTITGILYKQAFKGCNRVIFQNSDDLKQFVELGYLPEEKAVRVNGSGVNMERFNANELPNQPIFLMIARIIKEKGVFEFAEAAKMVKKEYPNARFILLGGFDKSIGAITPEELQPYISDGSIEFPGETKDVLPYLKEAQVFVLPTYYREGLPRTILEAMAMARPVITTDWPGCRDAVVDGINGFLVQPRDSINLAEKIKFMINNPEEVQRMSRNSLDLCKEKYSVDIVNKHMIEIMDLNKNRSI
;
A
#
# COMPACT_ATOMS: atom_id res chain seq x y z
N MET A 1 0.09 27.93 1.42
CA MET A 1 0.88 27.34 2.52
C MET A 1 1.97 26.47 1.91
N LYS A 2 3.10 26.31 2.63
CA LYS A 2 4.18 25.38 2.22
C LYS A 2 3.98 24.02 2.88
N VAL A 3 3.73 22.98 2.08
CA VAL A 3 3.54 21.60 2.50
C VAL A 3 4.80 20.79 2.21
N MET A 4 5.37 20.15 3.22
CA MET A 4 6.52 19.26 3.07
C MET A 4 6.05 17.81 3.09
N VAL A 5 6.38 17.05 2.02
CA VAL A 5 6.06 15.62 1.88
C VAL A 5 7.34 14.81 2.00
N ILE A 6 7.45 13.97 3.05
CA ILE A 6 8.65 13.15 3.31
C ILE A 6 8.39 11.71 2.93
N SER A 7 9.15 11.20 1.97
CA SER A 7 8.97 9.87 1.35
C SER A 7 10.17 8.95 1.59
N PRO A 8 9.92 7.63 1.72
CA PRO A 8 10.98 6.63 1.79
C PRO A 8 11.60 6.26 0.44
N LYS A 9 10.91 6.57 -0.68
CA LYS A 9 11.32 6.27 -2.06
C LYS A 9 10.62 7.23 -3.02
N ASN A 10 11.35 7.75 -4.00
CA ASN A 10 10.79 8.67 -5.00
C ASN A 10 9.64 8.05 -5.80
N LYS A 11 9.76 6.78 -6.19
CA LYS A 11 8.67 6.03 -6.87
C LYS A 11 7.34 6.09 -6.13
N THR A 12 7.34 6.24 -4.79
CA THR A 12 6.10 6.33 -4.01
C THR A 12 5.49 7.72 -3.99
N LEU A 13 6.27 8.78 -4.26
CA LEU A 13 5.76 10.15 -4.39
C LEU A 13 4.78 10.26 -5.56
N PHE A 14 5.17 9.80 -6.75
CA PHE A 14 4.29 9.93 -7.92
C PHE A 14 3.28 8.79 -8.06
N ASN A 15 3.64 7.54 -7.72
CA ASN A 15 2.72 6.41 -7.87
C ASN A 15 1.60 6.36 -6.83
N PHE A 16 1.90 6.73 -5.56
CA PHE A 16 0.92 6.60 -4.46
C PHE A 16 0.43 7.93 -3.91
N ARG A 17 1.15 9.02 -4.14
CA ARG A 17 0.85 10.35 -3.58
C ARG A 17 0.77 11.42 -4.66
N GLY A 18 1.02 11.07 -5.93
CA GLY A 18 1.02 12.02 -7.03
C GLY A 18 -0.29 12.79 -7.15
N ASP A 19 -1.43 12.09 -7.09
CA ASP A 19 -2.74 12.73 -7.17
C ASP A 19 -3.01 13.64 -5.94
N LEU A 20 -2.58 13.22 -4.73
CA LEU A 20 -2.69 14.07 -3.52
C LEU A 20 -1.78 15.30 -3.60
N ILE A 21 -0.55 15.14 -4.12
CA ILE A 21 0.40 16.26 -4.31
C ILE A 21 -0.15 17.25 -5.33
N LYS A 22 -0.70 16.76 -6.44
CA LYS A 22 -1.36 17.61 -7.45
C LYS A 22 -2.55 18.35 -6.84
N GLU A 23 -3.31 17.71 -5.97
CA GLU A 23 -4.42 18.34 -5.28
C GLU A 23 -3.96 19.46 -4.35
N PHE A 24 -2.85 19.29 -3.59
CA PHE A 24 -2.25 20.37 -2.81
C PHE A 24 -1.88 21.56 -3.69
N ILE A 25 -1.22 21.31 -4.84
CA ILE A 25 -0.78 22.35 -5.78
C ILE A 25 -2.00 23.07 -6.40
N SER A 26 -3.04 22.32 -6.80
CA SER A 26 -4.27 22.89 -7.39
C SER A 26 -5.00 23.83 -6.42
N GLN A 27 -4.89 23.57 -5.11
CA GLN A 27 -5.40 24.43 -4.06
C GLN A 27 -4.49 25.63 -3.73
N GLY A 28 -3.39 25.81 -4.46
CA GLY A 28 -2.47 26.94 -4.32
C GLY A 28 -1.44 26.76 -3.18
N HIS A 29 -1.15 25.52 -2.78
CA HIS A 29 -0.07 25.23 -1.85
C HIS A 29 1.26 25.02 -2.59
N GLU A 30 2.34 25.48 -2.01
CA GLU A 30 3.71 25.15 -2.41
C GLU A 30 4.07 23.79 -1.82
N VAL A 31 4.60 22.87 -2.62
CA VAL A 31 4.95 21.52 -2.15
C VAL A 31 6.45 21.28 -2.28
N VAL A 32 7.07 20.90 -1.15
CA VAL A 32 8.47 20.46 -1.09
C VAL A 32 8.47 18.96 -0.82
N ALA A 33 9.01 18.18 -1.75
CA ALA A 33 9.15 16.73 -1.62
C ALA A 33 10.56 16.36 -1.12
N ILE A 34 10.62 15.50 -0.11
CA ILE A 34 11.87 14.92 0.40
C ILE A 34 11.95 13.46 -0.04
N GLY A 35 13.05 13.09 -0.68
CA GLY A 35 13.34 11.71 -1.09
C GLY A 35 14.77 11.29 -0.76
N PRO A 36 15.10 9.97 -0.85
CA PRO A 36 16.39 9.44 -0.40
C PRO A 36 17.52 9.57 -1.42
N ASP A 37 17.20 9.75 -2.68
CA ASP A 37 18.11 9.71 -3.83
C ASP A 37 17.54 10.48 -5.02
N LYS A 38 18.15 10.34 -6.20
CA LYS A 38 17.69 10.94 -7.46
C LYS A 38 17.04 9.94 -8.43
N GLU A 39 16.81 8.70 -7.99
CA GLU A 39 16.09 7.73 -8.81
C GLU A 39 14.66 8.26 -9.09
N HIS A 40 14.22 8.23 -10.34
CA HIS A 40 12.92 8.76 -10.77
C HIS A 40 12.71 10.27 -10.48
N ILE A 41 13.76 11.07 -10.51
CA ILE A 41 13.67 12.51 -10.19
C ILE A 41 12.79 13.27 -11.20
N GLU A 42 12.83 12.88 -12.48
CA GLU A 42 12.04 13.53 -13.53
C GLU A 42 10.54 13.39 -13.29
N GLU A 43 10.09 12.18 -12.92
CA GLU A 43 8.69 11.91 -12.59
C GLU A 43 8.24 12.65 -11.32
N VAL A 44 9.15 12.87 -10.37
CA VAL A 44 8.87 13.65 -9.16
C VAL A 44 8.74 15.13 -9.51
N LEU A 45 9.68 15.68 -10.28
CA LEU A 45 9.65 17.09 -10.71
C LEU A 45 8.45 17.39 -11.61
N ALA A 46 8.02 16.43 -12.43
CA ALA A 46 6.81 16.55 -13.24
C ALA A 46 5.51 16.73 -12.43
N LEU A 47 5.53 16.47 -11.12
CA LEU A 47 4.42 16.81 -10.22
C LEU A 47 4.32 18.32 -9.93
N GLY A 48 5.34 19.12 -10.26
CA GLY A 48 5.39 20.56 -9.96
C GLY A 48 5.89 20.88 -8.55
N VAL A 49 6.70 20.03 -7.95
CA VAL A 49 7.25 20.17 -6.60
C VAL A 49 8.71 20.65 -6.61
N GLU A 50 9.13 21.35 -5.56
CA GLU A 50 10.54 21.46 -5.21
C GLU A 50 11.00 20.11 -4.62
N PHE A 51 12.17 19.59 -5.02
CA PHE A 51 12.70 18.34 -4.52
C PHE A 51 14.00 18.54 -3.75
N ILE A 52 14.09 17.93 -2.57
CA ILE A 52 15.31 17.93 -1.74
C ILE A 52 15.69 16.48 -1.43
N GLU A 53 16.93 16.14 -1.77
CA GLU A 53 17.50 14.83 -1.45
C GLU A 53 18.02 14.80 -0.01
N ILE A 54 17.57 13.81 0.77
CA ILE A 54 18.12 13.48 2.07
C ILE A 54 18.39 11.97 2.11
N PRO A 55 19.63 11.54 1.88
CA PRO A 55 19.96 10.13 1.81
C PRO A 55 19.68 9.38 3.12
N PHE A 56 19.01 8.23 3.01
CA PHE A 56 18.90 7.27 4.10
C PHE A 56 18.72 5.84 3.55
N VAL A 57 19.07 4.85 4.35
CA VAL A 57 18.90 3.45 3.99
C VAL A 57 17.64 2.90 4.68
N LYS A 58 16.64 2.55 3.87
CA LYS A 58 15.33 2.12 4.36
C LYS A 58 15.41 0.87 5.24
N ASP A 59 16.15 -0.14 4.81
CA ASP A 59 16.17 -1.47 5.42
C ASP A 59 17.36 -1.67 6.39
N ASN A 60 18.08 -0.59 6.70
CA ASN A 60 19.20 -0.61 7.65
C ASN A 60 18.73 -0.25 9.06
N THR A 61 19.20 -1.01 10.06
CA THR A 61 19.00 -0.75 11.49
C THR A 61 20.17 0.02 12.13
N SER A 62 20.90 0.81 11.36
CA SER A 62 22.01 1.63 11.85
C SER A 62 21.50 2.81 12.67
N ILE A 63 21.74 2.79 13.95
CA ILE A 63 21.37 3.89 14.88
C ILE A 63 22.04 5.20 14.46
N LEU A 64 23.33 5.16 14.10
CA LEU A 64 24.06 6.35 13.63
C LEU A 64 23.47 6.91 12.32
N GLY A 65 23.07 6.02 11.39
CA GLY A 65 22.39 6.41 10.17
C GLY A 65 21.04 7.10 10.43
N ASP A 66 20.30 6.59 11.39
CA ASP A 66 19.01 7.16 11.78
C ASP A 66 19.14 8.51 12.48
N ILE A 67 20.16 8.68 13.34
CA ILE A 67 20.49 9.97 13.94
C ILE A 67 20.89 10.99 12.87
N LYS A 68 21.74 10.60 11.92
CA LYS A 68 22.14 11.48 10.80
C LYS A 68 20.91 11.90 9.99
N TYR A 69 20.04 10.96 9.64
CA TYR A 69 18.80 11.25 8.91
C TYR A 69 17.90 12.24 9.66
N TYR A 70 17.70 12.05 10.96
CA TYR A 70 16.97 12.97 11.82
C TYR A 70 17.58 14.39 11.82
N MET A 71 18.91 14.51 11.94
CA MET A 71 19.61 15.79 11.96
C MET A 71 19.49 16.53 10.62
N GLU A 72 19.64 15.83 9.50
CA GLU A 72 19.47 16.41 8.16
C GLU A 72 18.02 16.85 7.93
N LEU A 73 17.03 16.04 8.30
CA LEU A 73 15.62 16.43 8.24
C LEU A 73 15.37 17.71 9.05
N LYS A 74 15.87 17.77 10.29
CA LYS A 74 15.69 18.93 11.15
C LYS A 74 16.33 20.19 10.56
N LYS A 75 17.51 20.08 9.95
CA LYS A 75 18.21 21.18 9.27
C LYS A 75 17.38 21.67 8.08
N VAL A 76 16.91 20.79 7.21
CA VAL A 76 16.09 21.12 6.03
C VAL A 76 14.75 21.72 6.44
N ILE A 77 14.07 21.17 7.44
CA ILE A 77 12.81 21.70 7.97
C ILE A 77 12.97 23.12 8.51
N LYS A 78 14.06 23.41 9.25
CA LYS A 78 14.35 24.76 9.74
C LYS A 78 14.64 25.76 8.62
N LEU A 79 15.28 25.30 7.54
CA LEU A 79 15.59 26.15 6.37
C LEU A 79 14.33 26.43 5.55
N GLN A 80 13.56 25.39 5.24
CA GLN A 80 12.35 25.45 4.40
C GLN A 80 11.13 26.06 5.11
N LYS A 81 11.08 25.97 6.45
CA LYS A 81 10.00 26.49 7.30
C LYS A 81 8.61 26.08 6.79
N PRO A 82 8.33 24.77 6.59
CA PRO A 82 7.04 24.35 6.11
C PRO A 82 5.93 24.66 7.13
N ASP A 83 4.74 25.01 6.64
CA ASP A 83 3.55 25.20 7.46
C ASP A 83 2.98 23.86 7.92
N LEU A 84 3.15 22.81 7.07
CA LEU A 84 2.64 21.47 7.30
C LEU A 84 3.65 20.40 6.85
N ILE A 85 3.78 19.34 7.63
CA ILE A 85 4.53 18.13 7.26
C ILE A 85 3.56 16.96 7.11
N PHE A 86 3.60 16.30 5.94
CA PHE A 86 3.03 15.01 5.67
C PHE A 86 4.15 13.99 5.42
N ASN A 87 4.20 12.94 6.22
CA ASN A 87 5.21 11.89 6.08
C ASN A 87 4.57 10.50 6.16
N TYR A 88 5.16 9.52 5.51
CA TYR A 88 4.60 8.17 5.45
C TYR A 88 5.68 7.10 5.45
N THR A 89 5.32 5.88 5.91
CA THR A 89 6.19 4.75 6.23
C THR A 89 7.07 4.96 7.46
N ILE A 90 7.62 3.88 8.01
CA ILE A 90 8.20 3.82 9.36
C ILE A 90 9.22 4.92 9.65
N LYS A 91 10.32 5.03 8.88
CA LYS A 91 11.39 5.99 9.18
C LYS A 91 10.97 7.45 8.97
N PRO A 92 10.35 7.83 7.83
CA PRO A 92 9.80 9.18 7.69
C PRO A 92 8.78 9.53 8.76
N VAL A 93 7.87 8.61 9.14
CA VAL A 93 6.89 8.83 10.20
C VAL A 93 7.57 9.13 11.54
N ILE A 94 8.56 8.35 11.94
CA ILE A 94 9.26 8.54 13.21
C ILE A 94 10.14 9.80 13.15
N TYR A 95 11.13 9.81 12.26
CA TYR A 95 12.16 10.86 12.26
C TYR A 95 11.68 12.18 11.67
N GLY A 96 10.79 12.13 10.67
CA GLY A 96 10.16 13.34 10.12
C GLY A 96 9.25 14.03 11.13
N SER A 97 8.47 13.27 11.90
CA SER A 97 7.61 13.84 12.94
C SER A 97 8.43 14.41 14.11
N LEU A 98 9.44 13.68 14.58
CA LEU A 98 10.35 14.16 15.63
C LEU A 98 11.12 15.44 15.20
N ALA A 99 11.64 15.45 13.96
CA ALA A 99 12.35 16.60 13.41
C ALA A 99 11.43 17.81 13.25
N GLY A 100 10.22 17.60 12.72
CA GLY A 100 9.21 18.63 12.56
C GLY A 100 8.80 19.25 13.90
N TYR A 101 8.47 18.41 14.88
CA TYR A 101 8.14 18.87 16.23
C TYR A 101 9.28 19.66 16.87
N SER A 102 10.52 19.13 16.80
CA SER A 102 11.70 19.80 17.37
C SER A 102 12.11 21.08 16.61
N ALA A 103 11.66 21.25 15.37
CA ALA A 103 11.85 22.46 14.59
C ALA A 103 10.70 23.50 14.76
N GLY A 104 9.67 23.16 15.54
CA GLY A 104 8.55 24.06 15.85
C GLY A 104 7.42 24.04 14.82
N VAL A 105 7.37 23.05 13.92
CA VAL A 105 6.25 22.89 12.97
C VAL A 105 5.00 22.48 13.74
N LYS A 106 3.92 23.22 13.55
CA LYS A 106 2.66 23.04 14.30
C LYS A 106 1.72 22.01 13.68
N ARG A 107 1.88 21.69 12.40
CA ARG A 107 0.96 20.83 11.63
C ARG A 107 1.73 19.63 11.08
N ILE A 108 1.63 18.50 11.80
CA ILE A 108 2.36 17.26 11.48
C ILE A 108 1.34 16.12 11.38
N TYR A 109 1.29 15.49 10.22
CA TYR A 109 0.36 14.44 9.85
C TYR A 109 1.09 13.20 9.31
N PRO A 110 1.58 12.31 10.19
CA PRO A 110 2.18 11.05 9.76
C PRO A 110 1.14 10.05 9.30
N MET A 111 1.50 9.24 8.29
CA MET A 111 0.67 8.15 7.80
C MET A 111 1.37 6.80 7.97
N VAL A 112 0.76 5.91 8.73
CA VAL A 112 1.16 4.51 8.87
C VAL A 112 0.56 3.72 7.71
N THR A 113 1.43 3.22 6.83
CA THR A 113 1.05 2.54 5.57
C THR A 113 1.19 1.01 5.66
N GLY A 114 0.93 0.47 6.84
CA GLY A 114 1.13 -0.94 7.18
C GLY A 114 2.35 -1.17 8.07
N LEU A 115 2.29 -2.24 8.85
CA LEU A 115 3.30 -2.53 9.88
C LEU A 115 4.45 -3.41 9.37
N GLY A 116 4.29 -4.00 8.19
CA GLY A 116 5.33 -4.80 7.55
C GLY A 116 5.74 -6.05 8.34
N ARG A 117 6.95 -6.55 8.06
CA ARG A 117 7.47 -7.80 8.61
C ARG A 117 7.72 -7.77 10.11
N VAL A 118 8.12 -6.63 10.65
CA VAL A 118 8.46 -6.51 12.09
C VAL A 118 7.28 -6.94 12.96
N TYR A 119 6.06 -6.61 12.54
CA TYR A 119 4.85 -6.98 13.27
C TYR A 119 4.27 -8.36 12.87
N ALA A 120 4.65 -8.89 11.72
CA ALA A 120 4.25 -10.23 11.29
C ALA A 120 5.12 -11.36 11.88
N SER A 121 6.37 -11.08 12.23
CA SER A 121 7.33 -12.08 12.74
C SER A 121 7.19 -12.33 14.23
N LYS A 122 7.27 -13.61 14.65
CA LYS A 122 7.27 -14.04 16.08
C LYS A 122 8.68 -14.14 16.68
N SER A 123 9.75 -13.82 15.94
CA SER A 123 11.11 -13.95 16.41
C SER A 123 11.45 -13.00 17.56
N LEU A 124 12.40 -13.36 18.43
CA LEU A 124 12.87 -12.52 19.54
C LEU A 124 13.42 -11.19 19.03
N LYS A 125 14.18 -11.22 17.92
CA LYS A 125 14.69 -10.01 17.26
C LYS A 125 13.56 -9.08 16.83
N ALA A 126 12.49 -9.60 16.25
CA ALA A 126 11.31 -8.81 15.87
C ALA A 126 10.59 -8.25 17.11
N LYS A 127 10.53 -8.99 18.22
CA LYS A 127 9.94 -8.51 19.48
C LYS A 127 10.72 -7.31 20.05
N ILE A 128 12.05 -7.38 20.08
CA ILE A 128 12.91 -6.27 20.52
C ILE A 128 12.73 -5.06 19.61
N LEU A 129 12.75 -5.27 18.29
CA LEU A 129 12.58 -4.19 17.32
C LEU A 129 11.20 -3.52 17.43
N ARG A 130 10.12 -4.29 17.68
CA ARG A 130 8.80 -3.74 17.96
C ARG A 130 8.78 -2.86 19.21
N THR A 131 9.44 -3.27 20.28
CA THR A 131 9.52 -2.48 21.50
C THR A 131 10.22 -1.15 21.23
N ILE A 132 11.37 -1.17 20.56
CA ILE A 132 12.13 0.04 20.21
C ILE A 132 11.32 0.95 19.29
N THR A 133 10.76 0.41 18.20
CA THR A 133 9.93 1.20 17.28
C THR A 133 8.69 1.74 17.95
N GLY A 134 8.08 0.99 18.87
CA GLY A 134 6.92 1.44 19.66
C GLY A 134 7.23 2.66 20.53
N ILE A 135 8.38 2.64 21.21
CA ILE A 135 8.84 3.81 21.99
C ILE A 135 9.06 5.02 21.06
N LEU A 136 9.70 4.81 19.93
CA LEU A 136 9.94 5.87 18.95
C LEU A 136 8.63 6.44 18.38
N TYR A 137 7.65 5.58 18.03
CA TYR A 137 6.33 6.02 17.59
C TYR A 137 5.62 6.86 18.67
N LYS A 138 5.62 6.37 19.91
CA LYS A 138 5.01 7.09 21.02
C LYS A 138 5.62 8.50 21.21
N GLN A 139 6.93 8.65 21.05
CA GLN A 139 7.58 9.96 21.11
C GLN A 139 7.25 10.83 19.89
N ALA A 140 7.29 10.23 18.67
CA ALA A 140 7.00 10.93 17.43
C ALA A 140 5.56 11.49 17.40
N PHE A 141 4.59 10.73 17.89
CA PHE A 141 3.17 11.11 17.83
C PHE A 141 2.75 12.16 18.87
N LYS A 142 3.58 12.45 19.88
CA LYS A 142 3.29 13.53 20.84
C LYS A 142 3.06 14.88 20.17
N GLY A 143 3.89 15.21 19.19
CA GLY A 143 3.83 16.46 18.45
C GLY A 143 2.94 16.46 17.22
N CYS A 144 2.24 15.36 16.94
CA CYS A 144 1.40 15.23 15.77
C CYS A 144 -0.06 15.67 16.04
N ASN A 145 -0.70 16.28 15.05
CA ASN A 145 -2.10 16.71 15.11
C ASN A 145 -3.04 15.52 14.96
N ARG A 146 -2.82 14.71 13.94
CA ARG A 146 -3.48 13.43 13.68
C ARG A 146 -2.45 12.43 13.19
N VAL A 147 -2.70 11.15 13.42
CA VAL A 147 -1.93 10.03 12.86
C VAL A 147 -2.87 9.23 11.96
N ILE A 148 -2.50 9.12 10.70
CA ILE A 148 -3.35 8.55 9.66
C ILE A 148 -3.00 7.07 9.48
N PHE A 149 -4.02 6.20 9.45
CA PHE A 149 -3.90 4.78 9.21
C PHE A 149 -4.66 4.38 7.95
N GLN A 150 -4.18 3.36 7.24
CA GLN A 150 -4.83 2.88 6.02
C GLN A 150 -5.77 1.68 6.24
N ASN A 151 -5.76 1.09 7.43
CA ASN A 151 -6.66 0.01 7.82
C ASN A 151 -7.04 0.11 9.30
N SER A 152 -8.15 -0.55 9.65
CA SER A 152 -8.71 -0.52 11.00
C SER A 152 -7.90 -1.30 12.02
N ASP A 153 -7.26 -2.40 11.60
CA ASP A 153 -6.49 -3.27 12.50
C ASP A 153 -5.24 -2.57 13.03
N ASP A 154 -4.50 -1.88 12.14
CA ASP A 154 -3.29 -1.15 12.52
C ASP A 154 -3.63 0.04 13.43
N LEU A 155 -4.74 0.76 13.15
CA LEU A 155 -5.24 1.83 14.00
C LEU A 155 -5.53 1.30 15.40
N LYS A 156 -6.37 0.27 15.52
CA LYS A 156 -6.75 -0.34 16.81
C LYS A 156 -5.51 -0.81 17.57
N GLN A 157 -4.61 -1.52 16.90
CA GLN A 157 -3.39 -2.03 17.51
C GLN A 157 -2.50 -0.92 18.09
N PHE A 158 -2.37 0.22 17.38
CA PHE A 158 -1.55 1.33 17.87
C PHE A 158 -2.16 2.04 19.08
N VAL A 159 -3.48 2.18 19.11
CA VAL A 159 -4.21 2.72 20.27
C VAL A 159 -4.11 1.77 21.47
N GLU A 160 -4.37 0.49 21.28
CA GLU A 160 -4.29 -0.55 22.32
C GLU A 160 -2.87 -0.67 22.93
N LEU A 161 -1.83 -0.52 22.10
CA LEU A 161 -0.44 -0.51 22.56
C LEU A 161 -0.04 0.83 23.24
N GLY A 162 -0.94 1.81 23.30
CA GLY A 162 -0.72 3.11 23.91
C GLY A 162 0.34 3.95 23.20
N TYR A 163 0.51 3.78 21.88
CA TYR A 163 1.43 4.60 21.08
C TYR A 163 0.87 6.01 20.82
N LEU A 164 -0.45 6.14 20.75
CA LEU A 164 -1.15 7.41 20.66
C LEU A 164 -2.55 7.28 21.29
N PRO A 165 -3.16 8.39 21.73
CA PRO A 165 -4.55 8.40 22.16
C PRO A 165 -5.50 8.31 20.96
N GLU A 166 -6.70 7.73 21.17
CA GLU A 166 -7.68 7.42 20.11
C GLU A 166 -8.10 8.66 19.34
N GLU A 167 -8.28 9.79 20.01
CA GLU A 167 -8.69 11.06 19.39
C GLU A 167 -7.69 11.61 18.37
N LYS A 168 -6.43 11.15 18.38
CA LYS A 168 -5.43 11.48 17.36
C LYS A 168 -5.42 10.49 16.19
N ALA A 169 -5.98 9.30 16.36
CA ALA A 169 -5.99 8.28 15.33
C ALA A 169 -7.12 8.53 14.32
N VAL A 170 -6.79 8.47 13.04
CA VAL A 170 -7.80 8.61 11.97
C VAL A 170 -7.51 7.59 10.86
N ARG A 171 -8.58 6.98 10.31
CA ARG A 171 -8.46 6.04 9.22
C ARG A 171 -8.81 6.69 7.89
N VAL A 172 -8.05 6.37 6.85
CA VAL A 172 -8.36 6.64 5.45
C VAL A 172 -8.40 5.34 4.65
N ASN A 173 -9.12 5.35 3.54
CA ASN A 173 -9.28 4.18 2.69
C ASN A 173 -8.08 4.01 1.72
N GLY A 174 -6.90 3.70 2.27
CA GLY A 174 -5.70 3.49 1.51
C GLY A 174 -5.10 4.77 0.91
N SER A 175 -4.53 4.65 -0.29
CA SER A 175 -4.02 5.78 -1.09
C SER A 175 -5.00 6.22 -2.18
N GLY A 176 -6.16 5.59 -2.25
CA GLY A 176 -7.07 5.76 -3.37
C GLY A 176 -6.57 5.11 -4.67
N VAL A 177 -7.45 5.02 -5.64
CA VAL A 177 -7.12 4.60 -7.01
C VAL A 177 -7.66 5.62 -8.00
N ASN A 178 -6.86 5.95 -9.01
CA ASN A 178 -7.27 6.85 -10.10
C ASN A 178 -8.18 6.10 -11.06
N MET A 179 -9.48 6.44 -11.03
CA MET A 179 -10.52 5.78 -11.81
C MET A 179 -10.48 6.14 -13.31
N GLU A 180 -9.80 7.22 -13.69
CA GLU A 180 -9.59 7.58 -15.10
C GLU A 180 -8.52 6.68 -15.71
N ARG A 181 -7.44 6.40 -14.96
CA ARG A 181 -6.38 5.50 -15.37
C ARG A 181 -6.83 4.03 -15.34
N PHE A 182 -7.48 3.61 -14.26
CA PHE A 182 -7.98 2.25 -14.04
C PHE A 182 -9.50 2.24 -14.27
N ASN A 183 -9.91 2.42 -15.51
CA ASN A 183 -11.32 2.47 -15.87
C ASN A 183 -11.91 1.07 -16.02
N ALA A 184 -13.19 0.94 -15.70
CA ALA A 184 -13.90 -0.33 -15.80
C ALA A 184 -13.91 -0.87 -17.23
N ASN A 185 -13.69 -2.17 -17.36
CA ASN A 185 -13.75 -2.92 -18.62
C ASN A 185 -14.69 -4.10 -18.48
N GLU A 186 -15.21 -4.56 -19.60
CA GLU A 186 -15.95 -5.81 -19.65
C GLU A 186 -15.19 -6.95 -18.99
N LEU A 187 -15.93 -7.81 -18.30
CA LEU A 187 -15.36 -8.97 -17.65
C LEU A 187 -15.10 -10.06 -18.69
N PRO A 188 -13.86 -10.55 -18.83
CA PRO A 188 -13.56 -11.65 -19.76
C PRO A 188 -14.30 -12.93 -19.37
N ASN A 189 -14.71 -13.70 -20.40
CA ASN A 189 -15.36 -15.01 -20.17
C ASN A 189 -14.36 -16.13 -19.85
N GLN A 190 -13.07 -15.92 -20.10
CA GLN A 190 -12.03 -16.91 -19.81
C GLN A 190 -11.66 -16.87 -18.34
N PRO A 191 -11.42 -18.04 -17.70
CA PRO A 191 -11.03 -18.12 -16.29
C PRO A 191 -9.54 -17.77 -16.12
N ILE A 192 -9.26 -16.47 -16.12
CA ILE A 192 -7.91 -15.91 -15.94
C ILE A 192 -7.79 -15.28 -14.56
N PHE A 193 -6.89 -15.80 -13.76
CA PHE A 193 -6.60 -15.36 -12.40
C PHE A 193 -5.28 -14.62 -12.36
N LEU A 194 -5.30 -13.36 -11.94
CA LEU A 194 -4.14 -12.47 -11.95
C LEU A 194 -3.70 -12.13 -10.52
N MET A 195 -2.41 -12.32 -10.26
CA MET A 195 -1.74 -11.82 -9.07
C MET A 195 -0.68 -10.79 -9.44
N ILE A 196 -0.69 -9.62 -8.78
CA ILE A 196 0.33 -8.57 -8.95
C ILE A 196 0.97 -8.30 -7.59
N ALA A 197 2.24 -8.71 -7.41
CA ALA A 197 2.94 -8.54 -6.15
C ALA A 197 4.46 -8.64 -6.33
N ARG A 198 5.23 -8.09 -5.38
CA ARG A 198 6.66 -8.44 -5.24
C ARG A 198 6.80 -9.93 -4.96
N ILE A 199 7.81 -10.57 -5.53
CA ILE A 199 8.03 -12.01 -5.39
C ILE A 199 8.71 -12.31 -4.05
N ILE A 200 7.87 -12.30 -3.00
CA ILE A 200 8.24 -12.63 -1.62
C ILE A 200 7.22 -13.57 -0.99
N LYS A 201 7.65 -14.42 -0.06
CA LYS A 201 6.80 -15.46 0.56
C LYS A 201 5.53 -14.89 1.19
N GLU A 202 5.66 -13.78 1.90
CA GLU A 202 4.54 -13.18 2.63
C GLU A 202 3.46 -12.54 1.72
N LYS A 203 3.72 -12.41 0.42
CA LYS A 203 2.69 -12.02 -0.55
C LYS A 203 1.78 -13.17 -0.97
N GLY A 204 2.08 -14.41 -0.54
CA GLY A 204 1.28 -15.57 -0.86
C GLY A 204 1.56 -16.15 -2.24
N VAL A 205 2.78 -15.95 -2.76
CA VAL A 205 3.15 -16.44 -4.11
C VAL A 205 3.07 -17.95 -4.20
N PHE A 206 3.52 -18.67 -3.17
CA PHE A 206 3.43 -20.13 -3.15
C PHE A 206 1.99 -20.61 -2.99
N GLU A 207 1.20 -19.92 -2.17
CA GLU A 207 -0.23 -20.22 -2.00
C GLU A 207 -0.98 -20.06 -3.33
N PHE A 208 -0.65 -19.02 -4.11
CA PHE A 208 -1.21 -18.82 -5.44
C PHE A 208 -0.78 -19.92 -6.43
N ALA A 209 0.52 -20.26 -6.45
CA ALA A 209 1.06 -21.29 -7.36
C ALA A 209 0.55 -22.71 -7.03
N GLU A 210 0.46 -23.06 -5.77
CA GLU A 210 -0.11 -24.35 -5.32
C GLU A 210 -1.61 -24.44 -5.61
N ALA A 211 -2.37 -23.36 -5.38
CA ALA A 211 -3.78 -23.31 -5.74
C ALA A 211 -3.96 -23.47 -7.26
N ALA A 212 -3.14 -22.79 -8.06
CA ALA A 212 -3.14 -22.92 -9.52
C ALA A 212 -2.91 -24.37 -9.95
N LYS A 213 -1.90 -25.02 -9.38
CA LYS A 213 -1.59 -26.44 -9.66
C LYS A 213 -2.75 -27.37 -9.32
N MET A 214 -3.45 -27.14 -8.19
CA MET A 214 -4.62 -27.92 -7.81
C MET A 214 -5.80 -27.70 -8.75
N VAL A 215 -6.07 -26.43 -9.12
CA VAL A 215 -7.20 -26.06 -9.99
C VAL A 215 -7.00 -26.61 -11.41
N LYS A 216 -5.79 -26.49 -11.97
CA LYS A 216 -5.51 -26.95 -13.35
C LYS A 216 -5.68 -28.44 -13.59
N LYS A 217 -5.65 -29.26 -12.54
CA LYS A 217 -5.97 -30.69 -12.66
C LYS A 217 -7.42 -30.94 -13.11
N GLU A 218 -8.35 -30.09 -12.72
CA GLU A 218 -9.79 -30.19 -13.06
C GLU A 218 -10.17 -29.19 -14.16
N TYR A 219 -9.49 -28.06 -14.24
CA TYR A 219 -9.74 -26.96 -15.19
C TYR A 219 -8.47 -26.61 -15.96
N PRO A 220 -8.02 -27.45 -16.92
CA PRO A 220 -6.73 -27.27 -17.61
C PRO A 220 -6.65 -25.98 -18.43
N ASN A 221 -7.80 -25.41 -18.81
CA ASN A 221 -7.88 -24.15 -19.56
C ASN A 221 -7.84 -22.91 -18.66
N ALA A 222 -7.86 -23.04 -17.32
CA ALA A 222 -7.69 -21.92 -16.42
C ALA A 222 -6.25 -21.40 -16.49
N ARG A 223 -6.11 -20.07 -16.57
CA ARG A 223 -4.80 -19.41 -16.61
C ARG A 223 -4.52 -18.67 -15.31
N PHE A 224 -3.29 -18.75 -14.86
CA PHE A 224 -2.82 -18.12 -13.62
C PHE A 224 -1.60 -17.27 -13.94
N ILE A 225 -1.77 -15.96 -13.89
CA ILE A 225 -0.73 -14.99 -14.25
C ILE A 225 -0.17 -14.37 -12.97
N LEU A 226 1.12 -14.52 -12.75
CA LEU A 226 1.87 -13.89 -11.66
C LEU A 226 2.75 -12.78 -12.20
N LEU A 227 2.43 -11.52 -11.87
CA LEU A 227 3.24 -10.35 -12.22
C LEU A 227 4.02 -9.84 -11.03
N GLY A 228 5.30 -9.57 -11.24
CA GLY A 228 6.13 -8.90 -10.24
C GLY A 228 7.61 -9.15 -10.39
N GLY A 229 8.40 -8.31 -9.75
CA GLY A 229 9.86 -8.43 -9.72
C GLY A 229 10.34 -9.26 -8.53
N PHE A 230 11.43 -9.99 -8.72
CA PHE A 230 12.16 -10.61 -7.63
C PHE A 230 12.72 -9.56 -6.68
N ASP A 231 12.60 -9.81 -5.39
CA ASP A 231 13.07 -8.91 -4.32
C ASP A 231 14.42 -9.44 -3.78
N LYS A 232 15.24 -8.53 -3.27
CA LYS A 232 16.53 -8.89 -2.62
C LYS A 232 16.40 -8.93 -1.09
N SER A 233 15.20 -8.70 -0.55
CA SER A 233 14.99 -8.64 0.89
C SER A 233 14.88 -10.02 1.53
N ILE A 234 14.97 -10.08 2.85
CA ILE A 234 14.71 -11.30 3.64
C ILE A 234 13.30 -11.81 3.31
N GLY A 235 13.16 -13.13 3.01
CA GLY A 235 11.90 -13.75 2.59
C GLY A 235 11.61 -13.62 1.09
N ALA A 236 12.56 -13.08 0.29
CA ALA A 236 12.49 -13.16 -1.15
C ALA A 236 12.43 -14.63 -1.60
N ILE A 237 11.70 -14.85 -2.68
CA ILE A 237 11.65 -16.14 -3.39
C ILE A 237 12.68 -16.06 -4.48
N THR A 238 13.47 -17.12 -4.66
CA THR A 238 14.46 -17.19 -5.75
C THR A 238 13.80 -17.66 -7.05
N PRO A 239 14.40 -17.36 -8.22
CA PRO A 239 13.93 -17.92 -9.48
C PRO A 239 13.81 -19.45 -9.47
N GLU A 240 14.76 -20.13 -8.82
CA GLU A 240 14.82 -21.59 -8.73
C GLU A 240 13.65 -22.16 -7.89
N GLU A 241 13.20 -21.45 -6.84
CA GLU A 241 12.04 -21.84 -6.03
C GLU A 241 10.73 -21.72 -6.82
N LEU A 242 10.63 -20.79 -7.78
CA LEU A 242 9.42 -20.55 -8.59
C LEU A 242 9.39 -21.39 -9.87
N GLN A 243 10.58 -21.77 -10.39
CA GLN A 243 10.75 -22.46 -11.67
C GLN A 243 9.88 -23.74 -11.83
N PRO A 244 9.71 -24.61 -10.81
CA PRO A 244 8.86 -25.80 -10.93
C PRO A 244 7.42 -25.48 -11.36
N TYR A 245 6.81 -24.42 -10.85
CA TYR A 245 5.43 -24.01 -11.15
C TYR A 245 5.30 -23.35 -12.54
N ILE A 246 6.39 -22.72 -13.01
CA ILE A 246 6.46 -22.18 -14.37
C ILE A 246 6.61 -23.31 -15.38
N SER A 247 7.52 -24.26 -15.10
CA SER A 247 7.86 -25.36 -16.01
C SER A 247 6.74 -26.38 -16.17
N ASP A 248 5.93 -26.63 -15.12
CA ASP A 248 4.78 -27.52 -15.20
C ASP A 248 3.51 -26.80 -15.74
N GLY A 249 3.64 -25.51 -16.07
CA GLY A 249 2.56 -24.70 -16.61
C GLY A 249 1.48 -24.32 -15.60
N SER A 250 1.72 -24.51 -14.29
CA SER A 250 0.77 -24.08 -13.24
C SER A 250 0.56 -22.58 -13.26
N ILE A 251 1.62 -21.79 -13.46
CA ILE A 251 1.56 -20.35 -13.56
C ILE A 251 2.30 -19.82 -14.79
N GLU A 252 1.82 -18.68 -15.29
CA GLU A 252 2.51 -17.82 -16.25
C GLU A 252 3.22 -16.70 -15.50
N PHE A 253 4.53 -16.51 -15.75
CA PHE A 253 5.33 -15.50 -15.07
C PHE A 253 6.01 -14.56 -16.06
N PRO A 254 5.34 -13.49 -16.51
CA PRO A 254 5.93 -12.49 -17.42
C PRO A 254 7.03 -11.61 -16.75
N GLY A 255 7.17 -11.68 -15.42
CA GLY A 255 8.12 -10.85 -14.68
C GLY A 255 7.55 -9.49 -14.25
N GLU A 256 8.44 -8.50 -14.08
CA GLU A 256 8.05 -7.13 -13.72
C GLU A 256 7.65 -6.34 -14.97
N THR A 257 6.56 -5.58 -14.86
CA THR A 257 6.10 -4.67 -15.92
C THR A 257 5.95 -3.24 -15.41
N LYS A 258 6.12 -2.27 -16.30
CA LYS A 258 5.80 -0.86 -16.03
C LYS A 258 4.30 -0.55 -16.17
N ASP A 259 3.60 -1.35 -16.95
CA ASP A 259 2.15 -1.20 -17.19
C ASP A 259 1.41 -2.49 -16.87
N VAL A 260 0.56 -2.44 -15.85
CA VAL A 260 -0.27 -3.56 -15.39
C VAL A 260 -1.65 -3.59 -16.05
N LEU A 261 -2.03 -2.52 -16.76
CA LEU A 261 -3.36 -2.37 -17.35
C LEU A 261 -3.72 -3.49 -18.35
N PRO A 262 -2.85 -3.93 -19.27
CA PRO A 262 -3.17 -5.02 -20.18
C PRO A 262 -3.55 -6.31 -19.46
N TYR A 263 -2.83 -6.65 -18.41
CA TYR A 263 -3.06 -7.85 -17.60
C TYR A 263 -4.32 -7.74 -16.74
N LEU A 264 -4.61 -6.57 -16.17
CA LEU A 264 -5.86 -6.33 -15.46
C LEU A 264 -7.07 -6.39 -16.40
N LYS A 265 -6.94 -5.94 -17.67
CA LYS A 265 -7.99 -6.06 -18.69
C LYS A 265 -8.27 -7.51 -19.05
N GLU A 266 -7.23 -8.32 -19.18
CA GLU A 266 -7.33 -9.74 -19.52
C GLU A 266 -7.86 -10.60 -18.35
N ALA A 267 -7.59 -10.19 -17.11
CA ALA A 267 -7.98 -10.94 -15.93
C ALA A 267 -9.49 -10.97 -15.69
N GLN A 268 -10.02 -12.15 -15.34
CA GLN A 268 -11.38 -12.30 -14.84
C GLN A 268 -11.48 -12.03 -13.34
N VAL A 269 -10.51 -12.53 -12.57
CA VAL A 269 -10.46 -12.42 -11.11
C VAL A 269 -9.06 -12.00 -10.68
N PHE A 270 -8.99 -11.05 -9.75
CA PHE A 270 -7.74 -10.67 -9.10
C PHE A 270 -7.55 -11.48 -7.82
N VAL A 271 -6.32 -12.00 -7.62
CA VAL A 271 -6.00 -12.87 -6.48
C VAL A 271 -4.77 -12.32 -5.76
N LEU A 272 -4.89 -12.08 -4.45
CA LEU A 272 -3.77 -11.64 -3.62
C LEU A 272 -3.82 -12.33 -2.24
N PRO A 273 -3.28 -13.56 -2.10
CA PRO A 273 -3.38 -14.34 -0.86
C PRO A 273 -2.29 -13.94 0.15
N THR A 274 -2.08 -12.63 0.31
CA THR A 274 -1.00 -12.06 1.12
C THR A 274 -1.25 -12.20 2.61
N TYR A 275 -0.19 -12.52 3.36
CA TYR A 275 -0.15 -12.40 4.83
C TYR A 275 0.93 -11.38 5.29
N TYR A 276 1.35 -10.52 4.37
CA TYR A 276 2.14 -9.33 4.70
C TYR A 276 1.25 -8.29 5.39
N ARG A 277 1.76 -7.60 6.41
CA ARG A 277 1.02 -6.51 7.09
C ARG A 277 0.99 -5.28 6.20
N GLU A 278 0.03 -5.25 5.28
CA GLU A 278 -0.20 -4.13 4.36
C GLU A 278 -0.90 -2.97 5.06
N GLY A 279 -0.81 -1.76 4.49
CA GLY A 279 -1.76 -0.71 4.79
C GLY A 279 -3.13 -1.07 4.20
N LEU A 280 -3.30 -0.77 2.93
CA LEU A 280 -4.38 -1.28 2.08
C LEU A 280 -3.75 -1.53 0.71
N PRO A 281 -3.74 -2.79 0.21
CA PRO A 281 -3.02 -3.12 -1.02
C PRO A 281 -3.59 -2.37 -2.23
N ARG A 282 -2.77 -1.54 -2.85
CA ARG A 282 -3.23 -0.73 -3.99
C ARG A 282 -3.63 -1.58 -5.19
N THR A 283 -2.95 -2.70 -5.42
CA THR A 283 -3.27 -3.63 -6.53
C THR A 283 -4.68 -4.21 -6.41
N ILE A 284 -5.21 -4.36 -5.18
CA ILE A 284 -6.62 -4.71 -4.96
C ILE A 284 -7.52 -3.57 -5.45
N LEU A 285 -7.22 -2.31 -5.10
CA LEU A 285 -8.02 -1.16 -5.52
C LEU A 285 -7.98 -0.95 -7.04
N GLU A 286 -6.82 -1.18 -7.65
CA GLU A 286 -6.64 -1.11 -9.11
C GLU A 286 -7.50 -2.16 -9.83
N ALA A 287 -7.52 -3.38 -9.30
CA ALA A 287 -8.39 -4.45 -9.82
C ALA A 287 -9.88 -4.13 -9.63
N MET A 288 -10.27 -3.64 -8.44
CA MET A 288 -11.66 -3.25 -8.16
C MET A 288 -12.13 -2.11 -9.07
N ALA A 289 -11.28 -1.12 -9.33
CA ALA A 289 -11.56 -0.01 -10.24
C ALA A 289 -11.85 -0.49 -11.67
N MET A 290 -11.19 -1.56 -12.09
CA MET A 290 -11.41 -2.21 -13.38
C MET A 290 -12.53 -3.26 -13.34
N ALA A 291 -13.37 -3.26 -12.32
CA ALA A 291 -14.47 -4.20 -12.14
C ALA A 291 -14.01 -5.67 -12.01
N ARG A 292 -12.86 -5.93 -11.37
CA ARG A 292 -12.44 -7.32 -11.11
C ARG A 292 -12.87 -7.73 -9.71
N PRO A 293 -13.59 -8.84 -9.53
CA PRO A 293 -13.80 -9.44 -8.22
C PRO A 293 -12.46 -9.88 -7.63
N VAL A 294 -12.36 -9.89 -6.29
CA VAL A 294 -11.08 -10.09 -5.61
C VAL A 294 -11.12 -11.30 -4.70
N ILE A 295 -10.16 -12.21 -4.80
CA ILE A 295 -9.89 -13.20 -3.77
C ILE A 295 -8.64 -12.77 -3.00
N THR A 296 -8.79 -12.54 -1.70
CA THR A 296 -7.66 -12.17 -0.83
C THR A 296 -7.79 -12.83 0.54
N THR A 297 -6.83 -12.60 1.42
CA THR A 297 -6.86 -13.20 2.76
C THR A 297 -7.67 -12.37 3.75
N ASP A 298 -8.27 -13.05 4.73
CA ASP A 298 -8.79 -12.41 5.94
C ASP A 298 -7.63 -11.93 6.83
N TRP A 299 -6.99 -10.85 6.36
CA TRP A 299 -5.76 -10.28 6.94
C TRP A 299 -5.83 -8.76 6.97
N PRO A 300 -5.15 -8.10 7.94
CA PRO A 300 -5.13 -6.63 8.03
C PRO A 300 -4.81 -5.94 6.71
N GLY A 301 -5.61 -4.94 6.37
CA GLY A 301 -5.55 -4.20 5.11
C GLY A 301 -6.29 -4.87 3.96
N CYS A 302 -6.26 -6.20 3.84
CA CYS A 302 -6.98 -6.93 2.79
C CYS A 302 -8.49 -6.97 3.06
N ARG A 303 -8.87 -7.34 4.29
CA ARG A 303 -10.29 -7.40 4.70
C ARG A 303 -11.01 -6.06 4.70
N ASP A 304 -10.27 -4.95 4.70
CA ASP A 304 -10.88 -3.62 4.58
C ASP A 304 -11.40 -3.35 3.16
N ALA A 305 -10.85 -4.00 2.14
CA ALA A 305 -11.23 -3.81 0.73
C ALA A 305 -12.24 -4.84 0.21
N VAL A 306 -12.29 -6.03 0.81
CA VAL A 306 -13.13 -7.13 0.33
C VAL A 306 -14.18 -7.49 1.37
N VAL A 307 -15.44 -7.46 0.96
CA VAL A 307 -16.59 -7.96 1.72
C VAL A 307 -16.90 -9.36 1.21
N ASP A 308 -16.70 -10.36 2.07
CA ASP A 308 -16.81 -11.77 1.70
C ASP A 308 -18.17 -12.12 1.08
N GLY A 309 -18.16 -12.79 -0.08
CA GLY A 309 -19.35 -13.14 -0.85
C GLY A 309 -20.01 -11.96 -1.60
N ILE A 310 -19.55 -10.70 -1.46
CA ILE A 310 -20.15 -9.53 -2.09
C ILE A 310 -19.34 -9.06 -3.30
N ASN A 311 -18.10 -8.66 -3.12
CA ASN A 311 -17.20 -8.21 -4.18
C ASN A 311 -16.00 -9.15 -4.39
N GLY A 312 -16.03 -10.33 -3.78
CA GLY A 312 -15.01 -11.34 -3.84
C GLY A 312 -15.05 -12.27 -2.64
N PHE A 313 -13.91 -12.90 -2.31
CA PHE A 313 -13.80 -13.82 -1.19
C PHE A 313 -12.62 -13.50 -0.29
N LEU A 314 -12.81 -13.76 1.01
CA LEU A 314 -11.76 -13.81 2.01
C LEU A 314 -11.38 -15.28 2.28
N VAL A 315 -10.08 -15.59 2.14
CA VAL A 315 -9.53 -16.92 2.44
C VAL A 315 -8.63 -16.87 3.65
N GLN A 316 -8.38 -18.02 4.26
CA GLN A 316 -7.44 -18.10 5.37
C GLN A 316 -6.00 -17.85 4.89
N PRO A 317 -5.19 -17.10 5.64
CA PRO A 317 -3.79 -16.91 5.32
C PRO A 317 -3.02 -18.23 5.30
N ARG A 318 -2.15 -18.43 4.30
CA ARG A 318 -1.33 -19.63 4.11
C ARG A 318 -2.13 -20.92 3.84
N ASP A 319 -3.31 -20.77 3.26
CA ASP A 319 -4.19 -21.90 2.93
C ASP A 319 -4.45 -21.92 1.41
N SER A 320 -3.61 -22.65 0.69
CA SER A 320 -3.73 -22.86 -0.76
C SER A 320 -4.95 -23.73 -1.13
N ILE A 321 -5.43 -24.57 -0.21
CA ILE A 321 -6.60 -25.43 -0.44
C ILE A 321 -7.85 -24.57 -0.44
N ASN A 322 -8.05 -23.76 0.59
CA ASN A 322 -9.17 -22.82 0.67
C ASN A 322 -9.16 -21.82 -0.48
N LEU A 323 -7.96 -21.36 -0.91
CA LEU A 323 -7.82 -20.52 -2.10
C LEU A 323 -8.27 -21.24 -3.37
N ALA A 324 -7.84 -22.48 -3.58
CA ALA A 324 -8.24 -23.30 -4.73
C ALA A 324 -9.76 -23.55 -4.77
N GLU A 325 -10.40 -23.80 -3.62
CA GLU A 325 -11.85 -23.95 -3.51
C GLU A 325 -12.60 -22.69 -3.97
N LYS A 326 -12.16 -21.49 -3.53
CA LYS A 326 -12.78 -20.24 -3.95
C LYS A 326 -12.56 -19.95 -5.44
N ILE A 327 -11.38 -20.28 -5.97
CA ILE A 327 -11.10 -20.19 -7.42
C ILE A 327 -12.03 -21.14 -8.21
N LYS A 328 -12.18 -22.41 -7.80
CA LYS A 328 -13.10 -23.37 -8.44
C LYS A 328 -14.55 -22.88 -8.37
N PHE A 329 -14.95 -22.30 -7.23
CA PHE A 329 -16.28 -21.70 -7.10
C PHE A 329 -16.49 -20.61 -8.18
N MET A 330 -15.53 -19.71 -8.35
CA MET A 330 -15.60 -18.66 -9.40
C MET A 330 -15.72 -19.23 -10.80
N ILE A 331 -14.97 -20.29 -11.13
CA ILE A 331 -15.04 -20.96 -12.45
C ILE A 331 -16.44 -21.56 -12.69
N ASN A 332 -17.04 -22.17 -11.67
CA ASN A 332 -18.32 -22.88 -11.78
C ASN A 332 -19.54 -21.94 -11.68
N ASN A 333 -19.37 -20.69 -11.28
CA ASN A 333 -20.47 -19.75 -11.03
C ASN A 333 -20.25 -18.40 -11.73
N PRO A 334 -20.27 -18.35 -13.07
CA PRO A 334 -19.97 -17.14 -13.85
C PRO A 334 -20.95 -15.98 -13.55
N GLU A 335 -22.20 -16.26 -13.20
CA GLU A 335 -23.18 -15.23 -12.81
C GLU A 335 -22.79 -14.55 -11.49
N GLU A 336 -22.28 -15.32 -10.52
CA GLU A 336 -21.74 -14.76 -9.27
C GLU A 336 -20.50 -13.89 -9.52
N VAL A 337 -19.62 -14.32 -10.43
CA VAL A 337 -18.46 -13.52 -10.84
C VAL A 337 -18.91 -12.19 -11.45
N GLN A 338 -19.92 -12.18 -12.30
CA GLN A 338 -20.51 -10.97 -12.89
C GLN A 338 -21.13 -10.05 -11.79
N ARG A 339 -21.83 -10.63 -10.82
CA ARG A 339 -22.40 -9.90 -9.70
C ARG A 339 -21.30 -9.26 -8.84
N MET A 340 -20.30 -10.05 -8.47
CA MET A 340 -19.15 -9.59 -7.67
C MET A 340 -18.33 -8.52 -8.41
N SER A 341 -18.21 -8.62 -9.72
CA SER A 341 -17.54 -7.65 -10.59
C SER A 341 -18.20 -6.26 -10.46
N ARG A 342 -19.53 -6.19 -10.60
CA ARG A 342 -20.28 -4.94 -10.42
C ARG A 342 -20.10 -4.36 -9.00
N ASN A 343 -20.28 -5.20 -7.99
CA ASN A 343 -20.13 -4.80 -6.59
C ASN A 343 -18.69 -4.31 -6.28
N SER A 344 -17.69 -4.91 -6.90
CA SER A 344 -16.28 -4.51 -6.76
C SER A 344 -16.08 -3.08 -7.28
N LEU A 345 -16.59 -2.78 -8.46
CA LEU A 345 -16.54 -1.45 -9.05
C LEU A 345 -17.31 -0.40 -8.22
N ASP A 346 -18.53 -0.74 -7.80
CA ASP A 346 -19.39 0.17 -7.05
C ASP A 346 -18.76 0.51 -5.69
N LEU A 347 -18.24 -0.49 -4.97
CA LEU A 347 -17.52 -0.29 -3.73
C LEU A 347 -16.26 0.55 -3.92
N CYS A 348 -15.56 0.35 -5.05
CA CYS A 348 -14.39 1.14 -5.39
C CYS A 348 -14.74 2.61 -5.62
N LYS A 349 -15.79 2.89 -6.39
CA LYS A 349 -16.30 4.24 -6.64
C LYS A 349 -16.72 4.94 -5.36
N GLU A 350 -17.44 4.22 -4.49
CA GLU A 350 -17.99 4.77 -3.25
C GLU A 350 -16.91 5.11 -2.21
N LYS A 351 -15.86 4.29 -2.10
CA LYS A 351 -14.94 4.36 -0.95
C LYS A 351 -13.48 4.59 -1.30
N TYR A 352 -13.05 4.16 -2.50
CA TYR A 352 -11.62 4.05 -2.81
C TYR A 352 -11.17 4.89 -4.01
N SER A 353 -12.07 5.65 -4.66
CA SER A 353 -11.61 6.60 -5.68
C SER A 353 -10.62 7.60 -5.07
N VAL A 354 -9.61 7.99 -5.83
CA VAL A 354 -8.58 8.92 -5.37
C VAL A 354 -9.18 10.27 -4.94
N ASP A 355 -10.26 10.71 -5.60
CA ASP A 355 -10.94 11.96 -5.29
C ASP A 355 -11.55 11.94 -3.88
N ILE A 356 -12.23 10.84 -3.52
CA ILE A 356 -12.83 10.66 -2.19
C ILE A 356 -11.74 10.59 -1.13
N VAL A 357 -10.69 9.81 -1.38
CA VAL A 357 -9.59 9.65 -0.43
C VAL A 357 -8.82 10.94 -0.25
N ASN A 358 -8.50 11.66 -1.33
CA ASN A 358 -7.79 12.95 -1.27
C ASN A 358 -8.63 14.02 -0.58
N LYS A 359 -9.93 14.10 -0.88
CA LYS A 359 -10.84 15.01 -0.17
C LYS A 359 -10.80 14.78 1.35
N HIS A 360 -10.91 13.53 1.78
CA HIS A 360 -10.81 13.17 3.19
C HIS A 360 -9.43 13.49 3.79
N MET A 361 -8.34 13.26 3.03
CA MET A 361 -6.98 13.65 3.44
C MET A 361 -6.86 15.16 3.66
N ILE A 362 -7.42 15.97 2.77
CA ILE A 362 -7.44 17.43 2.85
C ILE A 362 -8.23 17.91 4.06
N GLU A 363 -9.37 17.30 4.34
CA GLU A 363 -10.19 17.56 5.52
C GLU A 363 -9.43 17.25 6.82
N ILE A 364 -8.78 16.07 6.91
CA ILE A 364 -7.96 15.67 8.07
C ILE A 364 -6.82 16.66 8.31
N MET A 365 -6.20 17.13 7.22
CA MET A 365 -5.08 18.09 7.29
C MET A 365 -5.54 19.54 7.43
N ASP A 366 -6.85 19.81 7.46
CA ASP A 366 -7.45 21.15 7.56
C ASP A 366 -6.91 22.12 6.47
N LEU A 367 -6.81 21.62 5.23
CA LEU A 367 -6.28 22.35 4.07
C LEU A 367 -7.39 22.96 3.18
N ASN A 368 -8.66 22.89 3.55
CA ASN A 368 -9.76 23.45 2.77
C ASN A 368 -9.64 24.98 2.61
N LYS A 369 -9.76 25.49 1.39
CA LYS A 369 -9.68 26.92 1.04
C LYS A 369 -10.72 27.82 1.74
N ASN A 370 -11.77 27.28 2.36
CA ASN A 370 -12.97 28.00 2.82
C ASN A 370 -13.04 28.29 4.32
N ARG A 371 -11.89 28.42 5.00
CA ARG A 371 -11.90 29.13 6.28
C ARG A 371 -11.23 30.49 6.10
N SER A 372 -11.91 31.38 5.35
CA SER A 372 -11.75 32.82 5.54
C SER A 372 -12.21 33.13 6.96
N ILE A 373 -11.31 33.64 7.76
CA ILE A 373 -11.55 34.23 9.07
C ILE A 373 -12.46 35.44 8.90
#